data_beacd25b13f07257d9c1326de95c3e78
#
_entry.id   beacd25b13f07257d9c1326de95c3e78
#
_cell.length_a   1.000
_cell.length_b   1.000
_cell.length_c   1.000
_cell.angle_alpha   90.00
_cell.angle_beta   90.00
_cell.angle_gamma   90.00
#
_symmetry.space_group_name_H-M   'P 1'
#
loop_
_entity.id
_entity.type
_entity.pdbx_description
1 polymer ?
#
loop_
_entity_poly.entity_id
_entity_poly.type
_entity_poly.pdbx_seq_one_letter_code
_entity_poly.pdbx_strand_id
1 'polypeptide(L)' 'MLIKVRTLTGKEIELDIEADYKVSQIKEKVEEKEGIPPVQQRLIYGGKQMTDDKTAADYQLEGGATLHLVLALRGGQ' A
#
# COMPACT_ATOMS: atom_id res chain seq x y z
N MET A 1 9.59 -9.92 -1.25
CA MET A 1 9.36 -9.48 -2.63
C MET A 1 9.30 -7.96 -2.69
N LEU A 2 9.80 -7.41 -3.77
CA LEU A 2 9.86 -5.97 -3.93
C LEU A 2 8.66 -5.49 -4.72
N ILE A 3 7.88 -4.57 -4.13
CA ILE A 3 6.72 -3.97 -4.79
C ILE A 3 6.93 -2.48 -4.89
N LYS A 4 6.12 -1.84 -5.74
CA LYS A 4 6.16 -0.39 -5.92
C LYS A 4 4.84 0.21 -5.49
N VAL A 5 4.91 1.38 -4.86
CA VAL A 5 3.71 2.15 -4.51
C VAL A 5 3.82 3.49 -5.23
N ARG A 6 2.86 3.78 -6.09
CA ARG A 6 2.84 5.01 -6.88
C ARG A 6 1.87 5.99 -6.26
N THR A 7 2.35 7.21 -6.02
CA THR A 7 1.51 8.28 -5.49
C THR A 7 0.84 9.05 -6.62
N LEU A 8 -0.10 9.91 -6.26
CA LEU A 8 -0.81 10.74 -7.24
C LEU A 8 0.10 11.73 -7.96
N THR A 9 1.23 12.07 -7.35
CA THR A 9 2.20 12.97 -7.97
C THR A 9 3.12 12.26 -8.94
N GLY A 10 2.95 10.94 -9.10
CA GLY A 10 3.81 10.14 -9.97
C GLY A 10 5.06 9.61 -9.30
N LYS A 11 5.26 9.92 -8.02
CA LYS A 11 6.39 9.38 -7.28
C LYS A 11 6.18 7.89 -7.02
N GLU A 12 7.22 7.09 -7.22
CA GLU A 12 7.18 5.67 -6.91
C GLU A 12 8.13 5.38 -5.76
N ILE A 13 7.67 4.61 -4.79
CA ILE A 13 8.51 4.13 -3.71
C ILE A 13 8.54 2.60 -3.77
N GLU A 14 9.68 2.03 -3.43
CA GLU A 14 9.84 0.58 -3.41
C GLU A 14 9.78 0.08 -1.98
N LEU A 15 9.05 -1.00 -1.79
CA LEU A 15 8.92 -1.64 -0.48
C LEU A 15 9.25 -3.11 -0.62
N ASP A 16 10.01 -3.62 0.35
CA ASP A 16 10.27 -5.04 0.43
C ASP A 16 9.31 -5.65 1.44
N ILE A 17 8.40 -6.49 0.96
CA ILE A 17 7.38 -7.10 1.81
C ILE A 17 7.37 -8.60 1.64
N GLU A 18 6.69 -9.28 2.56
CA GLU A 18 6.48 -10.71 2.50
C GLU A 18 5.03 -11.00 2.11
N ALA A 19 4.80 -12.20 1.57
CA ALA A 19 3.47 -12.58 1.12
C ALA A 19 2.42 -12.57 2.25
N ASP A 20 2.85 -12.80 3.47
CA ASP A 20 1.95 -12.83 4.62
C ASP A 20 1.76 -11.45 5.29
N TYR A 21 2.38 -10.41 4.74
CA TYR A 21 2.14 -9.05 5.25
C TYR A 21 0.69 -8.67 5.04
N LYS A 22 0.07 -8.13 6.10
CA LYS A 22 -1.24 -7.54 5.95
C LYS A 22 -1.13 -6.16 5.30
N VAL A 23 -2.20 -5.71 4.67
CA VAL A 23 -2.23 -4.39 4.06
C VAL A 23 -1.90 -3.32 5.08
N SER A 24 -2.36 -3.48 6.34
CA SER A 24 -2.02 -2.54 7.40
C SER A 24 -0.51 -2.44 7.59
N GLN A 25 0.22 -3.54 7.47
CA GLN A 25 1.67 -3.53 7.60
C GLN A 25 2.34 -2.84 6.40
N ILE A 26 1.77 -3.01 5.21
CA ILE A 26 2.26 -2.30 4.03
C ILE A 26 2.10 -0.79 4.23
N LYS A 27 0.96 -0.37 4.77
CA LYS A 27 0.72 1.05 5.05
C LYS A 27 1.70 1.59 6.08
N GLU A 28 2.08 0.79 7.07
CA GLU A 28 3.08 1.19 8.04
C GLU A 28 4.44 1.42 7.38
N LYS A 29 4.80 0.59 6.41
CA LYS A 29 6.05 0.78 5.69
C LYS A 29 6.00 2.04 4.81
N VAL A 30 4.85 2.34 4.23
CA VAL A 30 4.67 3.59 3.49
C VAL A 30 4.84 4.78 4.44
N GLU A 31 4.31 4.68 5.65
CA GLU A 31 4.48 5.73 6.64
C GLU A 31 5.94 5.96 6.96
N GLU A 32 6.72 4.90 7.11
CA GLU A 32 8.15 5.02 7.39
C GLU A 32 8.89 5.79 6.30
N LYS A 33 8.45 5.62 5.05
CA LYS A 33 9.14 6.24 3.92
C LYS A 33 8.60 7.61 3.55
N GLU A 34 7.30 7.84 3.73
CA GLU A 34 6.65 9.05 3.25
C GLU A 34 6.05 9.91 4.36
N GLY A 35 5.99 9.39 5.59
CA GLY A 35 5.42 10.15 6.70
C GLY A 35 3.90 10.28 6.66
N ILE A 36 3.20 9.49 5.85
CA ILE A 36 1.75 9.54 5.73
C ILE A 36 1.14 8.54 6.71
N PRO A 37 0.30 8.97 7.66
CA PRO A 37 -0.30 8.03 8.61
C PRO A 37 -1.13 6.97 7.88
N PRO A 38 -1.11 5.70 8.35
CA PRO A 38 -1.87 4.63 7.69
C PRO A 38 -3.35 4.93 7.54
N VAL A 39 -3.96 5.64 8.50
CA VAL A 39 -5.39 5.96 8.45
C VAL A 39 -5.73 6.87 7.28
N GLN A 40 -4.75 7.57 6.72
CA GLN A 40 -4.95 8.45 5.58
C GLN A 40 -4.61 7.78 4.25
N GLN A 41 -4.16 6.54 4.29
CA GLN A 41 -3.74 5.84 3.09
C GLN A 41 -4.84 4.95 2.56
N ARG A 42 -5.04 4.99 1.25
CA ARG A 42 -5.87 4.02 0.53
C ARG A 42 -4.98 3.38 -0.52
N LEU A 43 -4.76 2.09 -0.41
CA LEU A 43 -3.97 1.35 -1.39
C LEU A 43 -4.91 0.66 -2.35
N ILE A 44 -4.60 0.77 -3.63
CA ILE A 44 -5.44 0.23 -4.70
C ILE A 44 -4.57 -0.66 -5.57
N TYR A 45 -5.08 -1.85 -5.86
CA TYR A 45 -4.41 -2.79 -6.73
C TYR A 45 -5.43 -3.46 -7.62
N GLY A 46 -5.14 -3.49 -8.93
CA GLY A 46 -6.06 -4.11 -9.88
C GLY A 46 -7.43 -3.43 -9.93
N GLY A 47 -7.47 -2.12 -9.64
CA GLY A 47 -8.72 -1.37 -9.65
C GLY A 47 -9.55 -1.53 -8.39
N LYS A 48 -9.04 -2.24 -7.38
CA LYS A 48 -9.77 -2.47 -6.13
C LYS A 48 -9.02 -1.89 -4.96
N GLN A 49 -9.76 -1.30 -4.02
CA GLN A 49 -9.18 -0.83 -2.77
C GLN A 49 -8.85 -2.03 -1.88
N MET A 50 -7.63 -2.04 -1.37
CA MET A 50 -7.16 -3.13 -0.54
C MET A 50 -7.66 -2.96 0.90
N THR A 51 -8.07 -4.05 1.51
CA THR A 51 -8.61 -4.08 2.87
C THR A 51 -7.50 -4.36 3.87
N ASP A 52 -7.47 -3.63 4.98
CA ASP A 52 -6.37 -3.66 5.93
C ASP A 52 -6.09 -5.04 6.51
N ASP A 53 -7.10 -5.87 6.70
CA ASP A 53 -6.94 -7.18 7.32
C ASP A 53 -6.61 -8.30 6.34
N LYS A 54 -6.53 -7.99 5.05
CA LYS A 54 -6.11 -8.94 4.03
C LYS A 54 -4.60 -8.91 3.87
N THR A 55 -4.06 -9.98 3.29
CA THR A 55 -2.61 -10.08 3.10
C THR A 55 -2.23 -9.81 1.65
N ALA A 56 -0.93 -9.63 1.42
CA ALA A 56 -0.40 -9.51 0.06
C ALA A 56 -0.77 -10.75 -0.76
N ALA A 57 -0.70 -11.93 -0.16
CA ALA A 57 -1.07 -13.17 -0.85
C ALA A 57 -2.55 -13.20 -1.22
N ASP A 58 -3.41 -12.61 -0.39
CA ASP A 58 -4.84 -12.54 -0.69
C ASP A 58 -5.11 -11.76 -1.98
N TYR A 59 -4.27 -10.79 -2.29
CA TYR A 59 -4.36 -10.02 -3.52
C TYR A 59 -3.43 -10.55 -4.61
N GLN A 60 -2.76 -11.66 -4.34
CA GLN A 60 -1.85 -12.29 -5.30
C GLN A 60 -0.75 -11.35 -5.77
N LEU A 61 -0.23 -10.54 -4.85
CA LEU A 61 0.88 -9.65 -5.16
C LEU A 61 2.14 -10.47 -5.44
N GLU A 62 2.89 -10.03 -6.44
CA GLU A 62 4.15 -10.65 -6.82
C GLU A 62 5.22 -9.58 -6.88
N GLY A 63 6.48 -10.00 -6.94
CA GLY A 63 7.57 -9.06 -7.12
C GLY A 63 7.35 -8.24 -8.38
N GLY A 64 7.53 -6.94 -8.26
CA GLY A 64 7.26 -6.02 -9.35
C GLY A 64 5.85 -5.46 -9.41
N ALA A 65 4.94 -5.92 -8.54
CA ALA A 65 3.58 -5.37 -8.50
C ALA A 65 3.61 -3.89 -8.17
N THR A 66 2.69 -3.14 -8.75
CA THR A 66 2.54 -1.71 -8.48
C THR A 66 1.20 -1.46 -7.82
N LEU A 67 1.25 -0.88 -6.63
CA LEU A 67 0.06 -0.42 -5.91
C LEU A 67 -0.08 1.08 -6.14
N HIS A 68 -1.31 1.57 -6.10
CA HIS A 68 -1.56 3.00 -6.19
C HIS A 68 -1.98 3.51 -4.81
N LEU A 69 -1.42 4.63 -4.41
CA LEU A 69 -1.71 5.26 -3.13
C LEU A 69 -2.58 6.48 -3.36
N VAL A 70 -3.76 6.47 -2.74
CA VAL A 70 -4.66 7.61 -2.74
C VAL A 70 -4.79 8.08 -1.30
N LEU A 71 -4.72 9.38 -1.09
CA LEU A 71 -4.82 9.94 0.25
C LEU A 71 -6.26 10.23 0.60
N ALA A 72 -6.66 9.78 1.80
CA ALA A 72 -7.95 10.16 2.36
C ALA A 72 -7.77 11.50 3.07
N LEU A 73 -8.62 12.46 2.77
CA LEU A 73 -8.53 13.79 3.37
C LEU A 73 -8.86 13.76 4.85
N ARG A 74 -9.67 12.78 5.27
CA ARG A 74 -10.04 12.61 6.67
C ARG A 74 -9.69 11.20 7.09
N GLY A 75 -8.75 11.08 8.01
CA GLY A 75 -8.42 9.78 8.56
C GLY A 75 -9.59 9.23 9.33
N GLY A 76 -9.92 7.95 9.11
CA GLY A 76 -10.98 7.29 9.83
C GLY A 76 -12.40 7.65 9.40
N GLN A 77 -12.53 8.33 8.30
CA GLN A 77 -13.83 8.72 7.76
C GLN A 77 -14.23 7.83 6.61
#